data_fe7103f7525f2e69c6f4763e735c64cf
#
_entry.id   fe7103f7525f2e69c6f4763e735c64cf
#
_cell.length_a   1.000
_cell.length_b   1.000
_cell.length_c   1.000
_cell.angle_alpha   90.00
_cell.angle_beta   90.00
_cell.angle_gamma   90.00
#
_symmetry.space_group_name_H-M   'P 1'
#
loop_
_entity.id
_entity.type
_entity.pdbx_description
1 polymer ?
#
loop_
_entity_poly.entity_id
_entity_poly.type
_entity_poly.pdbx_seq_one_letter_code
_entity_poly.pdbx_strand_id
1 'polypeptide(L)'
;MNTYSRFDISFKKGKGCWLWDKRGKRYLDAVAGIATCSLGHSDRVLRRRLSTQLKKIQHISNLYNIEEQEQLSRTLTNMSCAESVFFCNSGAEANESAIKLIKKYGNKTNKGKESIILAAESSFHGRTLAALSATDNQNIKKVSNH
;
A
#
# COMPACT_ATOMS: atom_id res chain seq x y z
N MET A 1 16.86 -15.65 -4.66
CA MET A 1 17.23 -14.26 -4.96
C MET A 1 17.46 -13.53 -3.63
N ASN A 2 18.65 -12.98 -3.41
CA ASN A 2 19.04 -12.33 -2.13
C ASN A 2 18.78 -10.82 -2.18
N THR A 3 17.52 -10.43 -2.30
CA THR A 3 17.12 -9.01 -2.34
C THR A 3 16.90 -8.41 -0.95
N TYR A 4 16.85 -9.23 0.10
CA TYR A 4 16.61 -8.81 1.47
C TYR A 4 17.54 -9.53 2.43
N SER A 5 18.07 -8.82 3.43
CA SER A 5 18.74 -9.40 4.59
C SER A 5 17.68 -9.94 5.55
N ARG A 6 17.37 -11.24 5.48
CA ARG A 6 16.34 -11.86 6.32
C ARG A 6 16.94 -12.36 7.62
N PHE A 7 16.19 -12.19 8.70
CA PHE A 7 16.50 -12.92 9.95
C PHE A 7 16.20 -14.41 9.77
N ASP A 8 17.01 -15.27 10.36
CA ASP A 8 16.80 -16.73 10.32
C ASP A 8 15.71 -17.16 11.32
N ILE A 9 14.51 -16.64 11.14
CA ILE A 9 13.32 -16.94 11.94
C ILE A 9 12.16 -17.22 10.99
N SER A 10 11.43 -18.31 11.25
CA SER A 10 10.19 -18.64 10.52
C SER A 10 9.01 -18.70 11.49
N PHE A 11 8.03 -17.85 11.28
CA PHE A 11 6.80 -17.83 12.07
C PHE A 11 5.75 -18.77 11.47
N LYS A 12 5.04 -19.50 12.33
CA LYS A 12 3.93 -20.41 11.97
C LYS A 12 2.55 -19.90 12.36
N LYS A 13 2.48 -19.02 13.36
CA LYS A 13 1.22 -18.58 13.96
C LYS A 13 1.33 -17.13 14.39
N GLY A 14 0.24 -16.38 14.21
CA GLY A 14 0.06 -15.04 14.73
C GLY A 14 -1.31 -14.89 15.40
N LYS A 15 -1.39 -14.15 16.50
CA LYS A 15 -2.64 -13.76 17.18
C LYS A 15 -2.46 -12.43 17.89
N GLY A 16 -3.26 -11.44 17.55
CA GLY A 16 -3.10 -10.07 18.04
C GLY A 16 -1.69 -9.56 17.73
N CYS A 17 -0.97 -9.07 18.70
CA CYS A 17 0.41 -8.59 18.55
C CYS A 17 1.48 -9.67 18.76
N TRP A 18 1.12 -10.96 18.78
CA TRP A 18 2.04 -12.04 19.07
C TRP A 18 2.26 -12.95 17.87
N LEU A 19 3.52 -13.35 17.67
CA LEU A 19 3.95 -14.34 16.69
C LEU A 19 4.58 -15.54 17.40
N TRP A 20 4.46 -16.72 16.80
CA TRP A 20 5.12 -17.95 17.27
C TRP A 20 5.94 -18.56 16.15
N ASP A 21 7.18 -18.87 16.43
CA ASP A 21 8.06 -19.55 15.49
C ASP A 21 7.71 -21.06 15.36
N LYS A 22 8.48 -21.76 14.52
CA LYS A 22 8.35 -23.21 14.33
C LYS A 22 8.64 -24.03 15.58
N ARG A 23 9.36 -23.49 16.55
CA ARG A 23 9.71 -24.13 17.82
C ARG A 23 8.71 -23.79 18.94
N GLY A 24 7.71 -22.97 18.64
CA GLY A 24 6.70 -22.54 19.60
C GLY A 24 7.12 -21.34 20.47
N LYS A 25 8.30 -20.77 20.26
CA LYS A 25 8.74 -19.57 20.97
C LYS A 25 7.89 -18.38 20.54
N ARG A 26 7.46 -17.59 21.51
CA ARG A 26 6.61 -16.41 21.32
C ARG A 26 7.45 -15.14 21.20
N TYR A 27 7.03 -14.26 20.30
CA TYR A 27 7.64 -12.95 20.04
C TYR A 27 6.55 -11.87 20.01
N LEU A 28 6.84 -10.71 20.57
CA LEU A 28 6.03 -9.52 20.37
C LEU A 28 6.33 -8.96 18.97
N ASP A 29 5.30 -8.81 18.15
CA ASP A 29 5.41 -8.20 16.82
C ASP A 29 5.12 -6.69 16.90
N ALA A 30 6.16 -5.91 17.08
CA ALA A 30 6.10 -4.46 17.03
C ALA A 30 6.23 -3.88 15.61
N VAL A 31 6.47 -4.74 14.61
CA VAL A 31 6.61 -4.32 13.19
C VAL A 31 5.28 -4.43 12.44
N ALA A 32 4.44 -5.41 12.82
CA ALA A 32 3.11 -5.65 12.26
C ALA A 32 3.10 -5.71 10.71
N GLY A 33 4.15 -6.33 10.10
CA GLY A 33 4.31 -6.36 8.65
C GLY A 33 4.52 -4.97 8.03
N ILE A 34 5.24 -4.10 8.72
CA ILE A 34 5.41 -2.66 8.40
C ILE A 34 4.03 -2.00 8.37
N ALA A 35 3.33 -2.03 9.52
CA ALA A 35 2.00 -1.49 9.79
C ALA A 35 0.85 -2.08 8.95
N THR A 36 1.07 -3.18 8.21
CA THR A 36 0.01 -3.83 7.41
C THR A 36 -1.03 -4.52 8.28
N CYS A 37 -0.58 -5.18 9.37
CA CYS A 37 -1.44 -5.91 10.30
C CYS A 37 -1.94 -5.02 11.45
N SER A 38 -2.48 -3.84 11.17
CA SER A 38 -2.90 -2.84 12.17
C SER A 38 -4.00 -3.34 13.12
N LEU A 39 -4.83 -4.31 12.70
CA LEU A 39 -5.83 -4.99 13.55
C LEU A 39 -5.25 -6.16 14.36
N GLY A 40 -3.94 -6.43 14.19
CA GLY A 40 -3.28 -7.61 14.72
C GLY A 40 -3.49 -8.87 13.88
N HIS A 41 -2.68 -9.88 14.17
CA HIS A 41 -2.73 -11.16 13.49
C HIS A 41 -4.01 -11.94 13.81
N SER A 42 -4.59 -12.57 12.82
CA SER A 42 -5.75 -13.47 12.95
C SER A 42 -6.98 -12.79 13.55
N ASP A 43 -7.21 -11.52 13.29
CA ASP A 43 -8.42 -10.82 13.76
C ASP A 43 -9.69 -11.58 13.35
N ARG A 44 -10.59 -11.77 14.32
CA ARG A 44 -11.78 -12.60 14.15
C ARG A 44 -12.80 -11.96 13.19
N VAL A 45 -12.96 -10.64 13.27
CA VAL A 45 -13.96 -9.94 12.47
C VAL A 45 -13.50 -9.91 11.01
N LEU A 46 -12.25 -9.55 10.77
CA LEU A 46 -11.65 -9.52 9.42
C LEU A 46 -11.72 -10.91 8.77
N ARG A 47 -11.29 -11.97 9.46
CA ARG A 47 -11.37 -13.35 8.96
C ARG A 47 -12.78 -13.74 8.54
N ARG A 48 -13.77 -13.46 9.41
CA ARG A 48 -15.16 -13.77 9.12
C ARG A 48 -15.68 -13.02 7.88
N ARG A 49 -15.38 -11.72 7.80
CA ARG A 49 -15.80 -10.90 6.65
C ARG A 49 -15.18 -11.38 5.35
N LEU A 50 -13.88 -11.63 5.33
CA LEU A 50 -13.17 -12.17 4.17
C LEU A 50 -13.72 -13.54 3.76
N SER A 51 -13.90 -14.47 4.70
CA SER A 51 -14.47 -15.80 4.41
C SER A 51 -15.90 -15.71 3.84
N THR A 52 -16.70 -14.76 4.31
CA THR A 52 -18.05 -14.55 3.77
C THR A 52 -17.98 -13.98 2.36
N GLN A 53 -17.10 -13.03 2.10
CA GLN A 53 -16.95 -12.41 0.77
C GLN A 53 -16.41 -13.41 -0.26
N LEU A 54 -15.44 -14.24 0.11
CA LEU A 54 -14.88 -15.28 -0.77
C LEU A 54 -15.92 -16.31 -1.25
N LYS A 55 -17.00 -16.52 -0.47
CA LYS A 55 -18.11 -17.40 -0.87
C LYS A 55 -19.09 -16.75 -1.84
N LYS A 56 -19.06 -15.42 -1.99
CA LYS A 56 -19.94 -14.67 -2.89
C LYS A 56 -19.25 -14.41 -4.22
N ILE A 57 -18.27 -13.54 -4.20
CA ILE A 57 -17.53 -13.11 -5.38
C ILE A 57 -16.12 -12.68 -4.96
N GLN A 58 -15.12 -13.10 -5.73
CA GLN A 58 -13.72 -12.81 -5.43
C GLN A 58 -13.21 -11.61 -6.20
N HIS A 59 -13.55 -11.50 -7.46
CA HIS A 59 -13.11 -10.43 -8.34
C HIS A 59 -14.07 -10.28 -9.53
N ILE A 60 -14.29 -9.02 -9.91
CA ILE A 60 -14.89 -8.62 -11.17
C ILE A 60 -14.07 -7.47 -11.77
N SER A 61 -14.15 -7.30 -13.09
CA SER A 61 -13.47 -6.20 -13.76
C SER A 61 -14.06 -4.83 -13.36
N ASN A 62 -13.25 -3.77 -13.44
CA ASN A 62 -13.68 -2.37 -13.36
C ASN A 62 -14.69 -1.95 -14.46
N LEU A 63 -15.07 -2.88 -15.34
CA LEU A 63 -16.19 -2.71 -16.26
C LEU A 63 -17.54 -2.77 -15.54
N TYR A 64 -17.57 -3.21 -14.32
CA TYR A 64 -18.78 -3.37 -13.51
C TYR A 64 -18.69 -2.54 -12.23
N ASN A 65 -19.84 -2.16 -11.69
CA ASN A 65 -19.90 -1.53 -10.39
C ASN A 65 -19.59 -2.53 -9.28
N ILE A 66 -18.75 -2.15 -8.35
CA ILE A 66 -18.35 -2.96 -7.19
C ILE A 66 -18.90 -2.26 -5.94
N GLU A 67 -19.95 -2.82 -5.36
CA GLU A 67 -20.70 -2.20 -4.26
C GLU A 67 -19.82 -1.88 -3.05
N GLU A 68 -18.91 -2.80 -2.69
CA GLU A 68 -17.97 -2.63 -1.58
C GLU A 68 -16.99 -1.47 -1.81
N GLN A 69 -16.54 -1.27 -3.06
CA GLN A 69 -15.70 -0.11 -3.42
C GLN A 69 -16.48 1.19 -3.31
N GLU A 70 -17.72 1.23 -3.79
CA GLU A 70 -18.57 2.42 -3.70
C GLU A 70 -18.84 2.79 -2.23
N GLN A 71 -19.15 1.80 -1.40
CA GLN A 71 -19.40 2.01 0.03
C GLN A 71 -18.14 2.53 0.73
N LEU A 72 -16.98 1.95 0.44
CA LEU A 72 -15.69 2.42 0.99
C LEU A 72 -15.37 3.83 0.50
N SER A 73 -15.58 4.12 -0.79
CA SER A 73 -15.37 5.46 -1.37
C SER A 73 -16.22 6.52 -0.65
N ARG A 74 -17.52 6.27 -0.45
CA ARG A 74 -18.39 7.17 0.31
C ARG A 74 -17.91 7.39 1.75
N THR A 75 -17.45 6.32 2.40
CA THR A 75 -16.92 6.43 3.76
C THR A 75 -15.68 7.32 3.80
N LEU A 76 -14.73 7.11 2.88
CA LEU A 76 -13.49 7.89 2.82
C LEU A 76 -13.72 9.35 2.46
N THR A 77 -14.61 9.65 1.51
CA THR A 77 -14.94 11.03 1.13
C THR A 77 -15.66 11.77 2.27
N ASN A 78 -16.56 11.09 3.01
CA ASN A 78 -17.22 11.69 4.16
C ASN A 78 -16.27 11.98 5.34
N MET A 79 -15.14 11.31 5.41
CA MET A 79 -14.13 11.46 6.49
C MET A 79 -12.95 12.32 6.10
N SER A 80 -12.92 12.88 4.91
CA SER A 80 -11.78 13.63 4.37
C SER A 80 -12.25 14.87 3.60
N CYS A 81 -11.29 15.66 3.12
CA CYS A 81 -11.56 16.76 2.19
C CYS A 81 -11.66 16.31 0.72
N ALA A 82 -11.51 15.02 0.44
CA ALA A 82 -11.53 14.49 -0.91
C ALA A 82 -12.98 14.31 -1.41
N GLU A 83 -13.20 14.58 -2.70
CA GLU A 83 -14.50 14.38 -3.37
C GLU A 83 -14.58 13.04 -4.10
N SER A 84 -13.42 12.41 -4.34
CA SER A 84 -13.34 11.18 -5.13
C SER A 84 -12.22 10.27 -4.62
N VAL A 85 -12.37 8.96 -4.84
CA VAL A 85 -11.38 7.93 -4.49
C VAL A 85 -11.02 7.13 -5.73
N PHE A 86 -9.74 6.86 -5.91
CA PHE A 86 -9.21 5.94 -6.90
C PHE A 86 -8.60 4.72 -6.20
N PHE A 87 -9.07 3.53 -6.55
CA PHE A 87 -8.57 2.27 -6.00
C PHE A 87 -7.51 1.66 -6.90
N CYS A 88 -6.44 1.16 -6.29
CA CYS A 88 -5.34 0.47 -6.96
C CYS A 88 -4.79 -0.65 -6.05
N ASN A 89 -3.86 -1.46 -6.55
CA ASN A 89 -3.44 -2.67 -5.85
C ASN A 89 -2.30 -2.44 -4.85
N SER A 90 -1.63 -1.29 -4.90
CA SER A 90 -0.47 -1.02 -4.04
C SER A 90 -0.24 0.47 -3.83
N GLY A 91 0.53 0.81 -2.78
CA GLY A 91 0.99 2.18 -2.56
C GLY A 91 1.88 2.71 -3.69
N ALA A 92 2.66 1.85 -4.35
CA ALA A 92 3.45 2.25 -5.51
C ALA A 92 2.56 2.67 -6.67
N GLU A 93 1.49 1.92 -6.97
CA GLU A 93 0.51 2.29 -7.99
C GLU A 93 -0.25 3.56 -7.62
N ALA A 94 -0.57 3.77 -6.36
CA ALA A 94 -1.19 5.00 -5.88
C ALA A 94 -0.27 6.20 -6.14
N ASN A 95 1.02 6.10 -5.82
CA ASN A 95 2.01 7.14 -6.09
C ASN A 95 2.22 7.39 -7.59
N GLU A 96 2.29 6.33 -8.40
CA GLU A 96 2.35 6.46 -9.87
C GLU A 96 1.13 7.21 -10.41
N SER A 97 -0.06 6.88 -9.92
CA SER A 97 -1.30 7.54 -10.32
C SER A 97 -1.34 9.01 -9.90
N ALA A 98 -0.88 9.31 -8.68
CA ALA A 98 -0.76 10.68 -8.17
C ALA A 98 0.23 11.50 -9.02
N ILE A 99 1.41 10.96 -9.33
CA ILE A 99 2.42 11.61 -10.19
C ILE A 99 1.86 11.89 -11.59
N LYS A 100 1.16 10.92 -12.19
CA LYS A 100 0.49 11.11 -13.50
C LYS A 100 -0.57 12.20 -13.44
N LEU A 101 -1.37 12.23 -12.37
CA LEU A 101 -2.42 13.23 -12.17
C LEU A 101 -1.81 14.64 -12.02
N ILE A 102 -0.77 14.78 -11.20
CA ILE A 102 -0.04 16.04 -11.01
C ILE A 102 0.53 16.56 -12.34
N LYS A 103 1.19 15.68 -13.11
CA LYS A 103 1.72 16.06 -14.43
C LYS A 103 0.61 16.47 -15.40
N LYS A 104 -0.49 15.72 -15.45
CA LYS A 104 -1.64 16.05 -16.31
C LYS A 104 -2.27 17.39 -15.93
N TYR A 105 -2.45 17.64 -14.64
CA TYR A 105 -2.99 18.89 -14.12
C TYR A 105 -2.04 20.06 -14.39
N GLY A 106 -0.75 19.91 -14.10
CA GLY A 106 0.27 20.91 -14.34
C GLY A 106 0.40 21.29 -15.82
N ASN A 107 0.38 20.33 -16.74
CA ASN A 107 0.39 20.59 -18.17
C ASN A 107 -0.83 21.42 -18.62
N LYS A 108 -1.99 21.21 -17.98
CA LYS A 108 -3.21 21.95 -18.28
C LYS A 108 -3.19 23.38 -17.71
N THR A 109 -2.63 23.56 -16.52
CA THR A 109 -2.72 24.82 -15.75
C THR A 109 -1.49 25.71 -15.89
N ASN A 110 -0.29 25.12 -16.03
CA ASN A 110 0.99 25.85 -16.00
C ASN A 110 1.47 26.39 -17.36
N LYS A 111 0.65 26.33 -18.41
CA LYS A 111 0.96 26.84 -19.76
C LYS A 111 2.36 26.43 -20.26
N GLY A 112 2.72 25.15 -20.09
CA GLY A 112 4.01 24.61 -20.56
C GLY A 112 5.17 24.71 -19.57
N LYS A 113 4.95 25.19 -18.34
CA LYS A 113 5.96 25.11 -17.27
C LYS A 113 5.98 23.72 -16.65
N GLU A 114 7.18 23.27 -16.28
CA GLU A 114 7.34 21.97 -15.61
C GLU A 114 6.64 21.94 -14.25
N SER A 115 6.02 20.79 -13.94
CA SER A 115 5.45 20.53 -12.62
C SER A 115 6.52 19.95 -11.72
N ILE A 116 6.77 20.58 -10.58
CA ILE A 116 7.72 20.13 -9.58
C ILE A 116 6.96 19.37 -8.50
N ILE A 117 7.49 18.22 -8.10
CA ILE A 117 6.99 17.39 -6.99
C ILE A 117 8.00 17.43 -5.86
N LEU A 118 7.57 17.86 -4.68
CA LEU A 118 8.38 17.86 -3.48
C LEU A 118 8.17 16.54 -2.72
N ALA A 119 9.25 15.86 -2.36
CA ALA A 119 9.24 14.68 -1.52
C ALA A 119 10.02 14.95 -0.23
N ALA A 120 9.58 14.38 0.89
CA ALA A 120 10.28 14.51 2.16
C ALA A 120 11.56 13.67 2.18
N GLU A 121 12.55 14.12 2.94
CA GLU A 121 13.75 13.33 3.21
C GLU A 121 13.41 12.03 3.93
N SER A 122 14.20 10.98 3.68
CA SER A 122 14.00 9.63 4.23
C SER A 122 12.64 9.00 3.94
N SER A 123 11.91 9.53 2.94
CA SER A 123 10.60 9.00 2.55
C SER A 123 10.71 7.78 1.64
N PHE A 124 9.66 6.96 1.64
CA PHE A 124 9.51 5.83 0.75
C PHE A 124 8.20 5.94 -0.04
N HIS A 125 8.30 5.96 -1.37
CA HIS A 125 7.14 6.07 -2.26
C HIS A 125 6.91 4.83 -3.14
N GLY A 126 7.86 3.93 -3.21
CA GLY A 126 7.75 2.71 -4.01
C GLY A 126 9.05 2.36 -4.75
N ARG A 127 8.97 1.34 -5.61
CA ARG A 127 10.14 0.82 -6.36
C ARG A 127 9.91 0.81 -7.88
N THR A 128 8.81 1.33 -8.37
CA THR A 128 8.59 1.63 -9.79
C THR A 128 9.34 2.91 -10.16
N LEU A 129 9.60 3.16 -11.43
CA LEU A 129 10.51 4.24 -11.84
C LEU A 129 10.11 5.62 -11.29
N ALA A 130 8.86 6.04 -11.45
CA ALA A 130 8.44 7.34 -10.95
C ALA A 130 8.31 7.38 -9.42
N ALA A 131 7.76 6.34 -8.79
CA ALA A 131 7.69 6.26 -7.34
C ALA A 131 9.09 6.17 -6.70
N LEU A 132 10.04 5.50 -7.36
CA LEU A 132 11.43 5.41 -6.92
C LEU A 132 12.13 6.78 -6.99
N SER A 133 11.84 7.61 -7.99
CA SER A 133 12.42 8.96 -8.09
C SER A 133 12.05 9.83 -6.89
N ALA A 134 10.86 9.65 -6.31
CA ALA A 134 10.39 10.34 -5.10
C ALA A 134 10.86 9.67 -3.79
N THR A 135 11.36 8.44 -3.84
CA THR A 135 11.90 7.75 -2.65
C THR A 135 13.29 8.29 -2.31
N ASP A 136 13.53 8.66 -1.05
CA ASP A 136 14.85 9.09 -0.60
C ASP A 136 15.61 7.94 0.07
N ASN A 137 16.17 7.03 -0.76
CA ASN A 137 17.04 5.96 -0.34
C ASN A 137 18.10 5.70 -1.42
N GLN A 138 19.29 6.23 -1.21
CA GLN A 138 20.40 6.15 -2.16
C GLN A 138 20.80 4.71 -2.53
N ASN A 139 20.68 3.76 -1.59
CA ASN A 139 21.01 2.35 -1.86
C ASN A 139 20.02 1.70 -2.81
N ILE A 140 18.75 2.12 -2.77
CA ILE A 140 17.71 1.63 -3.67
C ILE A 140 17.79 2.35 -5.02
N LYS A 141 18.14 3.64 -5.02
CA LYS A 141 18.28 4.46 -6.25
C LYS A 141 19.46 4.06 -7.13
N LYS A 142 20.52 3.50 -6.58
CA LYS A 142 21.73 3.08 -7.34
C LYS A 142 21.45 2.14 -8.51
N VAL A 143 20.32 1.44 -8.50
CA VAL A 143 19.90 0.52 -9.57
C VAL A 143 19.23 1.25 -10.75
N SER A 144 18.81 2.50 -10.56
CA SER A 144 18.04 3.28 -11.54
C SER A 144 18.79 4.49 -12.13
N ASN A 145 20.08 4.63 -11.80
CA ASN A 145 20.92 5.64 -12.46
C ASN A 145 21.28 5.17 -13.88
N HIS A 146 20.38 5.40 -14.81
CA HIS A 146 20.62 5.51 -16.23
C HIS A 146 20.22 6.90 -16.72
#